data_9c12f5b6521d1f52162cfde6aa1e76a8
#
_entry.id   9c12f5b6521d1f52162cfde6aa1e76a8
#
_cell.length_a   1.000
_cell.length_b   1.000
_cell.length_c   1.000
_cell.angle_alpha   90.00
_cell.angle_beta   90.00
_cell.angle_gamma   90.00
#
_symmetry.space_group_name_H-M   'P 1'
#
loop_
_entity.id
_entity.type
_entity.pdbx_description
1 polymer ?
#
loop_
_entity_poly.entity_id
_entity_poly.type
_entity_poly.pdbx_seq_one_letter_code
_entity_poly.pdbx_strand_id
1 'polypeptide(L)'
;MNKIWLILASIILSFNAVATQITDGKQYKTLDKSVAGEPQVLEFFSFNCPHCYQFEQVFHISDHVKKELPDGIHLTKYHVEFLEPMGKYLTQAWAVAMALGIEDKISVPLFEGIQKTQTIKTDADIRKVFIDAGVKPEEYDAAWNSFVVKSLVAQQEKAVADLQLQGVPAMYVNGKYIVNMQGMDISSMDVFVQQYVETIKFLIDKK
;
A
#
# COMPACT_ATOMS: atom_id res chain seq x y z
N MET A 1 44.84 -3.97 -58.83
CA MET A 1 44.11 -3.02 -58.00
C MET A 1 43.04 -3.84 -57.26
N ASN A 2 43.35 -4.34 -56.03
CA ASN A 2 42.48 -5.22 -55.25
C ASN A 2 41.61 -4.37 -54.32
N LYS A 3 40.28 -4.38 -54.54
CA LYS A 3 39.34 -3.75 -53.64
C LYS A 3 38.99 -4.76 -52.53
N ILE A 4 39.57 -4.53 -51.37
CA ILE A 4 39.23 -5.26 -50.13
C ILE A 4 37.88 -4.69 -49.61
N TRP A 5 36.82 -5.47 -49.64
CA TRP A 5 35.55 -5.16 -49.01
C TRP A 5 35.64 -5.56 -47.54
N LEU A 6 35.72 -4.57 -46.65
CA LEU A 6 35.58 -4.76 -45.22
C LEU A 6 34.09 -4.88 -44.88
N ILE A 7 33.63 -6.11 -44.60
CA ILE A 7 32.30 -6.37 -44.05
C ILE A 7 32.41 -6.15 -42.53
N LEU A 8 31.91 -5.02 -42.04
CA LEU A 8 31.68 -4.81 -40.61
C LEU A 8 30.47 -5.66 -40.21
N ALA A 9 30.72 -6.80 -39.56
CA ALA A 9 29.70 -7.57 -38.90
C ALA A 9 29.31 -6.87 -37.58
N SER A 10 28.21 -6.11 -37.59
CA SER A 10 27.62 -5.52 -36.40
C SER A 10 26.98 -6.65 -35.58
N ILE A 11 27.65 -7.08 -34.53
CA ILE A 11 27.07 -7.99 -33.51
C ILE A 11 26.08 -7.17 -32.70
N ILE A 12 24.80 -7.28 -33.04
CA ILE A 12 23.71 -6.78 -32.21
C ILE A 12 23.60 -7.73 -31.02
N LEU A 13 24.19 -7.37 -29.89
CA LEU A 13 23.87 -8.03 -28.61
C LEU A 13 22.43 -7.67 -28.25
N SER A 14 21.52 -8.55 -28.60
CA SER A 14 20.15 -8.51 -28.06
C SER A 14 20.21 -8.86 -26.59
N PHE A 15 20.18 -7.86 -25.73
CA PHE A 15 19.88 -8.06 -24.31
C PHE A 15 18.43 -8.59 -24.23
N ASN A 16 18.27 -9.89 -24.16
CA ASN A 16 17.01 -10.47 -23.73
C ASN A 16 16.85 -10.13 -22.25
N ALA A 17 16.14 -9.04 -21.94
CA ALA A 17 15.58 -8.84 -20.63
C ALA A 17 14.61 -10.01 -20.41
N VAL A 18 14.99 -10.97 -19.60
CA VAL A 18 14.09 -12.04 -19.16
C VAL A 18 13.07 -11.35 -18.24
N ALA A 19 11.98 -10.86 -18.82
CA ALA A 19 10.85 -10.39 -18.04
C ALA A 19 10.40 -11.55 -17.15
N THR A 20 10.50 -11.38 -15.85
CA THR A 20 10.05 -12.39 -14.88
C THR A 20 8.57 -12.64 -15.14
N GLN A 21 8.20 -13.85 -15.56
CA GLN A 21 6.80 -14.19 -15.82
C GLN A 21 6.01 -14.13 -14.52
N ILE A 22 5.06 -13.20 -14.45
CA ILE A 22 4.15 -13.05 -13.31
C ILE A 22 3.05 -14.09 -13.42
N THR A 23 2.96 -14.98 -12.43
CA THR A 23 2.10 -16.18 -12.46
C THR A 23 1.21 -16.26 -11.23
N ASP A 24 -0.01 -16.72 -11.42
CA ASP A 24 -0.95 -17.05 -10.35
C ASP A 24 -0.40 -18.18 -9.48
N GLY A 25 -0.60 -18.06 -8.17
CA GLY A 25 -0.04 -18.96 -7.17
C GLY A 25 1.42 -18.62 -6.79
N LYS A 26 2.11 -17.75 -7.54
CA LYS A 26 3.48 -17.31 -7.25
C LYS A 26 3.52 -15.85 -6.80
N GLN A 27 3.50 -14.87 -7.68
CA GLN A 27 3.57 -13.44 -7.31
C GLN A 27 2.21 -12.86 -6.90
N TYR A 28 1.13 -13.50 -7.25
CA TYR A 28 -0.22 -13.13 -6.82
C TYR A 28 -1.10 -14.37 -6.67
N LYS A 29 -2.26 -14.20 -6.06
CA LYS A 29 -3.32 -15.22 -6.02
C LYS A 29 -4.62 -14.59 -6.48
N THR A 30 -5.36 -15.32 -7.31
CA THR A 30 -6.74 -14.96 -7.66
C THR A 30 -7.67 -15.35 -6.51
N LEU A 31 -8.52 -14.41 -6.09
CA LEU A 31 -9.54 -14.70 -5.07
C LEU A 31 -10.63 -15.61 -5.64
N ASP A 32 -11.17 -16.49 -4.81
CA ASP A 32 -12.28 -17.39 -5.18
C ASP A 32 -13.51 -16.59 -5.63
N LYS A 33 -13.71 -15.40 -5.04
CA LYS A 33 -14.78 -14.48 -5.39
C LYS A 33 -14.25 -13.06 -5.49
N SER A 34 -14.50 -12.41 -6.62
CA SER A 34 -14.19 -10.98 -6.76
C SER A 34 -15.16 -10.12 -5.97
N VAL A 35 -14.65 -9.05 -5.39
CA VAL A 35 -15.41 -8.04 -4.63
C VAL A 35 -15.50 -6.78 -5.48
N ALA A 36 -16.74 -6.42 -5.86
CA ALA A 36 -16.99 -5.22 -6.65
C ALA A 36 -17.08 -3.98 -5.72
N GLY A 37 -16.70 -2.82 -6.27
CA GLY A 37 -16.80 -1.54 -5.57
C GLY A 37 -15.60 -1.19 -4.69
N GLU A 38 -14.61 -2.10 -4.56
CA GLU A 38 -13.34 -1.79 -3.88
C GLU A 38 -12.45 -0.92 -4.78
N PRO A 39 -11.53 -0.13 -4.16
CA PRO A 39 -10.51 0.60 -4.89
C PRO A 39 -9.70 -0.33 -5.81
N GLN A 40 -9.27 0.20 -6.96
CA GLN A 40 -8.55 -0.60 -7.94
C GLN A 40 -7.21 -1.13 -7.41
N VAL A 41 -6.51 -0.33 -6.59
CA VAL A 41 -5.33 -0.74 -5.84
C VAL A 41 -5.58 -0.39 -4.37
N LEU A 42 -5.69 -1.41 -3.53
CA LEU A 42 -6.04 -1.28 -2.12
C LEU A 42 -4.99 -1.95 -1.24
N GLU A 43 -4.39 -1.17 -0.36
CA GLU A 43 -3.48 -1.66 0.69
C GLU A 43 -4.19 -1.73 2.04
N PHE A 44 -4.08 -2.86 2.71
CA PHE A 44 -4.42 -2.97 4.13
C PHE A 44 -3.17 -2.92 4.98
N PHE A 45 -3.22 -2.15 6.06
CA PHE A 45 -2.11 -1.98 6.98
C PHE A 45 -2.60 -1.74 8.42
N SER A 46 -1.67 -1.76 9.38
CA SER A 46 -1.91 -1.30 10.74
C SER A 46 -0.69 -0.56 11.28
N PHE A 47 -0.94 0.51 12.02
CA PHE A 47 0.12 1.22 12.76
C PHE A 47 0.77 0.35 13.85
N ASN A 48 0.09 -0.71 14.33
CA ASN A 48 0.63 -1.67 15.28
C ASN A 48 1.45 -2.80 14.63
N CYS A 49 1.47 -2.89 13.29
CA CYS A 49 2.15 -3.97 12.57
C CYS A 49 3.62 -3.61 12.27
N PRO A 50 4.62 -4.33 12.83
CA PRO A 50 6.04 -4.05 12.55
C PRO A 50 6.41 -4.23 11.08
N HIS A 51 5.81 -5.21 10.40
CA HIS A 51 6.03 -5.43 8.98
C HIS A 51 5.44 -4.29 8.13
N CYS A 52 4.30 -3.70 8.53
CA CYS A 52 3.74 -2.52 7.89
C CYS A 52 4.65 -1.30 8.07
N TYR A 53 5.26 -1.15 9.25
CA TYR A 53 6.27 -0.12 9.48
C TYR A 53 7.45 -0.26 8.51
N GLN A 54 8.01 -1.46 8.38
CA GLN A 54 9.11 -1.72 7.44
C GLN A 54 8.69 -1.45 6.00
N PHE A 55 7.51 -1.92 5.60
CA PHE A 55 6.94 -1.76 4.27
C PHE A 55 6.82 -0.28 3.88
N GLU A 56 6.34 0.55 4.80
CA GLU A 56 6.06 1.97 4.58
C GLU A 56 7.28 2.86 4.83
N GLN A 57 7.94 2.70 5.99
CA GLN A 57 8.91 3.67 6.50
C GLN A 57 10.37 3.31 6.19
N VAL A 58 10.64 2.04 5.89
CA VAL A 58 12.02 1.58 5.63
C VAL A 58 12.23 1.29 4.16
N PHE A 59 11.30 0.57 3.54
CA PHE A 59 11.40 0.15 2.14
C PHE A 59 10.62 1.03 1.18
N HIS A 60 9.77 1.94 1.69
CA HIS A 60 8.98 2.90 0.92
C HIS A 60 8.18 2.26 -0.23
N ILE A 61 7.68 1.03 0.01
CA ILE A 61 7.02 0.24 -1.06
C ILE A 61 5.75 0.93 -1.54
N SER A 62 4.95 1.48 -0.61
CA SER A 62 3.73 2.23 -1.00
C SER A 62 4.05 3.45 -1.86
N ASP A 63 5.16 4.14 -1.59
CA ASP A 63 5.59 5.29 -2.40
C ASP A 63 6.06 4.86 -3.80
N HIS A 64 6.80 3.74 -3.89
CA HIS A 64 7.17 3.15 -5.17
C HIS A 64 5.94 2.75 -5.98
N VAL A 65 4.95 2.13 -5.34
CA VAL A 65 3.67 1.79 -5.98
C VAL A 65 2.98 3.06 -6.47
N LYS A 66 2.72 4.05 -5.60
CA LYS A 66 2.07 5.32 -5.96
C LYS A 66 2.71 5.98 -7.19
N LYS A 67 4.05 6.00 -7.24
CA LYS A 67 4.81 6.65 -8.31
C LYS A 67 4.66 5.95 -9.67
N GLU A 68 4.48 4.64 -9.67
CA GLU A 68 4.47 3.81 -10.88
C GLU A 68 3.05 3.43 -11.34
N LEU A 69 2.01 3.85 -10.61
CA LEU A 69 0.62 3.63 -11.04
C LEU A 69 0.31 4.43 -12.29
N PRO A 70 -0.48 3.88 -13.23
CA PRO A 70 -0.97 4.61 -14.38
C PRO A 70 -1.82 5.84 -13.99
N ASP A 71 -1.87 6.83 -14.88
CA ASP A 71 -2.67 8.03 -14.68
C ASP A 71 -4.14 7.68 -14.35
N GLY A 72 -4.67 8.33 -13.32
CA GLY A 72 -6.05 8.14 -12.87
C GLY A 72 -6.26 6.94 -11.93
N ILE A 73 -5.24 6.12 -11.69
CA ILE A 73 -5.28 5.05 -10.71
C ILE A 73 -4.55 5.49 -9.45
N HIS A 74 -5.21 5.33 -8.30
CA HIS A 74 -4.65 5.73 -7.02
C HIS A 74 -4.53 4.55 -6.08
N LEU A 75 -3.47 4.56 -5.27
CA LEU A 75 -3.35 3.66 -4.13
C LEU A 75 -4.24 4.16 -3.01
N THR A 76 -5.24 3.37 -2.64
CA THR A 76 -6.03 3.59 -1.44
C THR A 76 -5.48 2.74 -0.30
N LYS A 77 -5.43 3.29 0.91
CA LYS A 77 -4.93 2.58 2.08
C LYS A 77 -6.01 2.50 3.15
N TYR A 78 -6.27 1.30 3.66
CA TYR A 78 -7.21 1.03 4.74
C TYR A 78 -6.47 0.49 5.96
N HIS A 79 -6.74 1.10 7.11
CA HIS A 79 -6.24 0.62 8.40
C HIS A 79 -7.14 -0.49 8.93
N VAL A 80 -6.55 -1.50 9.59
CA VAL A 80 -7.30 -2.60 10.21
C VAL A 80 -7.31 -2.49 11.72
N GLU A 81 -8.46 -2.79 12.35
CA GLU A 81 -8.65 -2.63 13.78
C GLU A 81 -8.25 -3.86 14.64
N PHE A 82 -8.07 -5.03 14.01
CA PHE A 82 -7.87 -6.28 14.76
C PHE A 82 -6.49 -6.44 15.40
N LEU A 83 -5.55 -5.51 15.16
CA LEU A 83 -4.28 -5.46 15.87
C LEU A 83 -4.34 -4.44 17.01
N GLU A 84 -4.19 -4.95 18.23
CA GLU A 84 -4.19 -4.15 19.45
C GLU A 84 -2.76 -3.71 19.86
N PRO A 85 -2.60 -2.67 20.66
CA PRO A 85 -3.67 -1.88 21.30
C PRO A 85 -4.24 -0.78 20.39
N MET A 86 -5.43 -0.26 20.75
CA MET A 86 -6.07 0.91 20.14
C MET A 86 -6.49 0.77 18.66
N GLY A 87 -6.59 -0.45 18.12
CA GLY A 87 -6.92 -0.68 16.70
C GLY A 87 -8.11 0.14 16.20
N LYS A 88 -9.22 0.18 16.94
CA LYS A 88 -10.42 0.97 16.58
C LYS A 88 -10.16 2.47 16.51
N TYR A 89 -9.45 3.02 17.50
CA TYR A 89 -9.11 4.45 17.51
C TYR A 89 -8.19 4.80 16.34
N LEU A 90 -7.25 3.92 16.01
CA LEU A 90 -6.32 4.10 14.90
C LEU A 90 -7.02 3.99 13.54
N THR A 91 -8.00 3.07 13.39
CA THR A 91 -8.83 3.00 12.18
C THR A 91 -9.67 4.27 12.01
N GLN A 92 -10.24 4.79 13.09
CA GLN A 92 -10.98 6.05 13.05
C GLN A 92 -10.05 7.25 12.77
N ALA A 93 -8.85 7.28 13.36
CA ALA A 93 -7.84 8.30 13.08
C ALA A 93 -7.42 8.30 11.60
N TRP A 94 -7.22 7.10 11.02
CA TRP A 94 -6.92 6.99 9.60
C TRP A 94 -8.08 7.49 8.74
N ALA A 95 -9.32 7.18 9.11
CA ALA A 95 -10.51 7.73 8.44
C ALA A 95 -10.61 9.26 8.54
N VAL A 96 -10.17 9.86 9.66
CA VAL A 96 -10.03 11.34 9.78
C VAL A 96 -8.98 11.86 8.80
N ALA A 97 -7.81 11.21 8.73
CA ALA A 97 -6.75 11.60 7.78
C ALA A 97 -7.25 11.54 6.33
N MET A 98 -7.95 10.47 5.96
CA MET A 98 -8.59 10.31 4.64
C MET A 98 -9.64 11.42 4.37
N ALA A 99 -10.49 11.72 5.34
CA ALA A 99 -11.52 12.75 5.19
C ALA A 99 -10.95 14.16 5.01
N LEU A 100 -9.77 14.42 5.59
CA LEU A 100 -9.06 15.70 5.51
C LEU A 100 -8.01 15.74 4.37
N GLY A 101 -7.73 14.61 3.70
CA GLY A 101 -6.71 14.50 2.65
C GLY A 101 -5.28 14.74 3.14
N ILE A 102 -4.96 14.25 4.33
CA ILE A 102 -3.66 14.49 5.00
C ILE A 102 -2.94 13.20 5.40
N GLU A 103 -3.29 12.07 4.78
CA GLU A 103 -2.74 10.76 5.09
C GLU A 103 -1.22 10.75 5.14
N ASP A 104 -0.57 11.35 4.15
CA ASP A 104 0.90 11.41 4.05
C ASP A 104 1.54 12.22 5.21
N LYS A 105 0.82 13.22 5.76
CA LYS A 105 1.30 14.01 6.91
C LYS A 105 1.18 13.27 8.23
N ILE A 106 0.21 12.37 8.33
CA ILE A 106 -0.16 11.69 9.57
C ILE A 106 0.49 10.30 9.68
N SER A 107 0.77 9.64 8.56
CA SER A 107 1.31 8.28 8.52
C SER A 107 2.60 8.13 9.33
N VAL A 108 3.62 8.95 9.03
CA VAL A 108 4.93 8.88 9.70
C VAL A 108 4.83 9.14 11.21
N PRO A 109 4.20 10.24 11.68
CA PRO A 109 4.08 10.50 13.11
C PRO A 109 3.35 9.41 13.89
N LEU A 110 2.30 8.81 13.31
CA LEU A 110 1.57 7.72 13.96
C LEU A 110 2.43 6.46 14.06
N PHE A 111 3.07 6.04 12.97
CA PHE A 111 3.97 4.89 13.01
C PHE A 111 5.12 5.08 14.01
N GLU A 112 5.77 6.23 14.00
CA GLU A 112 6.88 6.54 14.91
C GLU A 112 6.42 6.61 16.36
N GLY A 113 5.29 7.28 16.61
CA GLY A 113 4.73 7.43 17.96
C GLY A 113 4.28 6.11 18.58
N ILE A 114 3.80 5.17 17.77
CA ILE A 114 3.35 3.86 18.24
C ILE A 114 4.52 2.89 18.36
N GLN A 115 5.34 2.75 17.31
CA GLN A 115 6.31 1.66 17.26
C GLN A 115 7.70 2.00 17.77
N LYS A 116 8.15 3.27 17.65
CA LYS A 116 9.49 3.68 18.07
C LYS A 116 9.49 4.38 19.42
N THR A 117 8.80 5.50 19.51
CA THR A 117 8.86 6.36 20.71
C THR A 117 7.88 5.93 21.79
N GLN A 118 6.88 5.13 21.43
CA GLN A 118 5.81 4.66 22.32
C GLN A 118 5.12 5.78 23.09
N THR A 119 4.97 6.93 22.44
CA THR A 119 4.34 8.15 22.98
C THR A 119 2.83 8.19 22.74
N ILE A 120 2.30 7.37 21.85
CA ILE A 120 0.87 7.28 21.54
C ILE A 120 0.28 6.07 22.27
N LYS A 121 -0.54 6.34 23.29
CA LYS A 121 -1.17 5.32 24.14
C LYS A 121 -2.66 5.59 24.37
N THR A 122 -3.14 6.76 24.00
CA THR A 122 -4.51 7.21 24.21
C THR A 122 -5.04 7.91 22.96
N ASP A 123 -6.35 8.09 22.87
CA ASP A 123 -7.01 8.90 21.84
C ASP A 123 -6.57 10.37 21.87
N ALA A 124 -6.28 10.89 23.09
CA ALA A 124 -5.73 12.23 23.24
C ALA A 124 -4.33 12.37 22.61
N ASP A 125 -3.49 11.33 22.70
CA ASP A 125 -2.17 11.33 22.06
C ASP A 125 -2.33 11.31 20.53
N ILE A 126 -3.27 10.50 20.00
CA ILE A 126 -3.60 10.51 18.57
C ILE A 126 -4.05 11.90 18.13
N ARG A 127 -4.99 12.51 18.86
CA ARG A 127 -5.47 13.86 18.58
C ARG A 127 -4.31 14.87 18.51
N LYS A 128 -3.37 14.77 19.46
CA LYS A 128 -2.19 15.63 19.50
C LYS A 128 -1.36 15.52 18.22
N VAL A 129 -1.19 14.33 17.63
CA VAL A 129 -0.49 14.15 16.35
C VAL A 129 -1.10 14.99 15.24
N PHE A 130 -2.44 15.01 15.14
CA PHE A 130 -3.12 15.83 14.13
C PHE A 130 -2.94 17.35 14.37
N ILE A 131 -3.02 17.78 15.63
CA ILE A 131 -2.78 19.19 15.98
C ILE A 131 -1.36 19.60 15.64
N ASP A 132 -0.37 18.77 16.00
CA ASP A 132 1.05 19.03 15.70
C ASP A 132 1.32 19.06 14.18
N ALA A 133 0.51 18.32 13.39
CA ALA A 133 0.53 18.35 11.92
C ALA A 133 -0.19 19.57 11.31
N GLY A 134 -0.75 20.45 12.12
CA GLY A 134 -1.37 21.70 11.72
C GLY A 134 -2.89 21.67 11.54
N VAL A 135 -3.56 20.57 11.94
CA VAL A 135 -5.02 20.53 11.98
C VAL A 135 -5.53 21.32 13.19
N LYS A 136 -6.53 22.17 13.00
CA LYS A 136 -7.12 22.91 14.12
C LYS A 136 -7.88 21.96 15.06
N PRO A 137 -7.83 22.19 16.38
CA PRO A 137 -8.53 21.34 17.35
C PRO A 137 -10.02 21.14 17.03
N GLU A 138 -10.72 22.20 16.71
CA GLU A 138 -12.14 22.17 16.37
C GLU A 138 -12.42 21.43 15.04
N GLU A 139 -11.50 21.49 14.10
CA GLU A 139 -11.59 20.77 12.81
C GLU A 139 -11.44 19.26 13.02
N TYR A 140 -10.43 18.86 13.83
CA TYR A 140 -10.25 17.46 14.20
C TYR A 140 -11.48 16.90 14.93
N ASP A 141 -11.96 17.62 15.96
CA ASP A 141 -13.08 17.17 16.78
C ASP A 141 -14.38 17.06 15.96
N ALA A 142 -14.60 17.98 15.03
CA ALA A 142 -15.71 17.92 14.09
C ALA A 142 -15.58 16.76 13.10
N ALA A 143 -14.39 16.54 12.52
CA ALA A 143 -14.12 15.42 11.62
C ALA A 143 -14.30 14.07 12.33
N TRP A 144 -13.72 13.91 13.51
CA TRP A 144 -13.80 12.69 14.34
C TRP A 144 -15.24 12.23 14.57
N ASN A 145 -16.14 13.17 14.81
CA ASN A 145 -17.55 12.88 15.08
C ASN A 145 -18.44 12.88 13.84
N SER A 146 -17.89 13.16 12.67
CA SER A 146 -18.65 13.35 11.42
C SER A 146 -19.23 12.03 10.89
N PHE A 147 -20.31 12.15 10.11
CA PHE A 147 -20.87 11.02 9.37
C PHE A 147 -19.88 10.50 8.30
N VAL A 148 -19.09 11.38 7.69
CA VAL A 148 -18.08 11.01 6.69
C VAL A 148 -17.06 10.05 7.28
N VAL A 149 -16.49 10.39 8.44
CA VAL A 149 -15.51 9.52 9.13
C VAL A 149 -16.14 8.19 9.53
N LYS A 150 -17.35 8.20 10.07
CA LYS A 150 -18.08 6.95 10.40
C LYS A 150 -18.30 6.07 9.17
N SER A 151 -18.63 6.68 8.03
CA SER A 151 -18.79 5.95 6.76
C SER A 151 -17.47 5.36 6.27
N LEU A 152 -16.36 6.11 6.37
CA LEU A 152 -15.03 5.62 6.00
C LEU A 152 -14.55 4.48 6.92
N VAL A 153 -14.84 4.54 8.21
CA VAL A 153 -14.57 3.41 9.13
C VAL A 153 -15.35 2.18 8.69
N ALA A 154 -16.66 2.31 8.48
CA ALA A 154 -17.50 1.19 8.04
C ALA A 154 -17.05 0.62 6.68
N GLN A 155 -16.54 1.47 5.78
CA GLN A 155 -15.99 1.04 4.49
C GLN A 155 -14.71 0.21 4.67
N GLN A 156 -13.80 0.62 5.55
CA GLN A 156 -12.59 -0.14 5.87
C GLN A 156 -12.93 -1.50 6.48
N GLU A 157 -13.83 -1.54 7.48
CA GLU A 157 -14.29 -2.78 8.12
C GLU A 157 -14.97 -3.73 7.12
N LYS A 158 -15.83 -3.17 6.25
CA LYS A 158 -16.50 -3.95 5.20
C LYS A 158 -15.50 -4.56 4.23
N ALA A 159 -14.52 -3.80 3.77
CA ALA A 159 -13.50 -4.30 2.86
C ALA A 159 -12.66 -5.43 3.47
N VAL A 160 -12.31 -5.34 4.77
CA VAL A 160 -11.66 -6.42 5.52
C VAL A 160 -12.49 -7.71 5.49
N ALA A 161 -13.80 -7.60 5.71
CA ALA A 161 -14.69 -8.75 5.73
C ALA A 161 -14.91 -9.33 4.33
N ASP A 162 -15.21 -8.50 3.33
CA ASP A 162 -15.52 -8.92 1.96
C ASP A 162 -14.33 -9.58 1.27
N LEU A 163 -13.13 -9.04 1.47
CA LEU A 163 -11.88 -9.58 0.92
C LEU A 163 -11.28 -10.70 1.78
N GLN A 164 -11.94 -11.06 2.88
CA GLN A 164 -11.51 -12.11 3.82
C GLN A 164 -10.05 -11.93 4.23
N LEU A 165 -9.66 -10.70 4.60
CA LEU A 165 -8.29 -10.34 4.92
C LEU A 165 -7.73 -11.22 6.04
N GLN A 166 -6.56 -11.83 5.82
CA GLN A 166 -5.92 -12.73 6.79
C GLN A 166 -4.78 -12.09 7.58
N GLY A 167 -4.24 -10.98 7.10
CA GLY A 167 -3.10 -10.29 7.75
C GLY A 167 -2.65 -9.07 6.98
N VAL A 168 -1.73 -8.32 7.58
CA VAL A 168 -1.17 -7.08 7.00
C VAL A 168 0.35 -7.08 7.11
N PRO A 169 1.08 -6.39 6.18
CA PRO A 169 0.54 -5.64 5.05
C PRO A 169 -0.04 -6.55 3.96
N ALA A 170 -1.07 -6.11 3.26
CA ALA A 170 -1.66 -6.83 2.14
C ALA A 170 -2.11 -5.87 1.04
N MET A 171 -1.84 -6.21 -0.22
CA MET A 171 -2.21 -5.41 -1.38
C MET A 171 -3.18 -6.19 -2.26
N TYR A 172 -4.34 -5.60 -2.52
CA TYR A 172 -5.36 -6.14 -3.41
C TYR A 172 -5.46 -5.28 -4.68
N VAL A 173 -5.73 -5.94 -5.80
CA VAL A 173 -5.91 -5.27 -7.09
C VAL A 173 -7.23 -5.70 -7.72
N ASN A 174 -8.01 -4.73 -8.20
CA ASN A 174 -9.31 -4.90 -8.86
C ASN A 174 -10.35 -5.66 -7.99
N GLY A 175 -10.17 -5.73 -6.65
CA GLY A 175 -11.02 -6.56 -5.79
C GLY A 175 -11.01 -8.06 -6.14
N LYS A 176 -10.03 -8.50 -6.89
CA LYS A 176 -9.96 -9.85 -7.49
C LYS A 176 -8.64 -10.57 -7.23
N TYR A 177 -7.58 -9.85 -7.05
CA TYR A 177 -6.23 -10.40 -6.88
C TYR A 177 -5.60 -9.91 -5.58
N ILE A 178 -4.88 -10.79 -4.88
CA ILE A 178 -4.00 -10.42 -3.76
C ILE A 178 -2.54 -10.62 -4.19
N VAL A 179 -1.70 -9.63 -3.94
CA VAL A 179 -0.25 -9.72 -4.17
C VAL A 179 0.37 -10.69 -3.18
N ASN A 180 1.13 -11.67 -3.66
CA ASN A 180 1.78 -12.69 -2.85
C ASN A 180 3.28 -12.42 -2.72
N MET A 181 3.68 -11.75 -1.65
CA MET A 181 5.07 -11.40 -1.37
C MET A 181 5.98 -12.63 -1.21
N GLN A 182 5.44 -13.76 -0.73
CA GLN A 182 6.23 -14.98 -0.50
C GLN A 182 6.74 -15.64 -1.78
N GLY A 183 6.11 -15.33 -2.91
CA GLY A 183 6.51 -15.85 -4.23
C GLY A 183 7.47 -14.94 -5.00
N MET A 184 7.93 -13.84 -4.38
CA MET A 184 8.81 -12.87 -4.99
C MET A 184 10.28 -13.15 -4.74
N ASP A 185 11.12 -12.62 -5.61
CA ASP A 185 12.58 -12.68 -5.46
C ASP A 185 13.03 -11.68 -4.37
N ILE A 186 13.70 -12.21 -3.35
CA ILE A 186 14.23 -11.46 -2.21
C ILE A 186 15.76 -11.35 -2.24
N SER A 187 16.40 -11.57 -3.40
CA SER A 187 17.85 -11.50 -3.56
C SER A 187 18.40 -10.09 -3.24
N SER A 188 17.61 -9.06 -3.46
CA SER A 188 17.83 -7.71 -2.96
C SER A 188 16.49 -6.99 -2.76
N MET A 189 16.50 -5.92 -1.96
CA MET A 189 15.30 -5.09 -1.77
C MET A 189 14.84 -4.42 -3.06
N ASP A 190 15.79 -3.95 -3.88
CA ASP A 190 15.46 -3.32 -5.16
C ASP A 190 14.75 -4.29 -6.11
N VAL A 191 15.22 -5.54 -6.19
CA VAL A 191 14.57 -6.60 -7.00
C VAL A 191 13.19 -6.90 -6.47
N PHE A 192 13.03 -7.01 -5.14
CA PHE A 192 11.74 -7.23 -4.51
C PHE A 192 10.75 -6.10 -4.83
N VAL A 193 11.15 -4.84 -4.62
CA VAL A 193 10.31 -3.66 -4.86
C VAL A 193 9.91 -3.58 -6.33
N GLN A 194 10.87 -3.76 -7.24
CA GLN A 194 10.60 -3.76 -8.67
C GLN A 194 9.56 -4.84 -9.03
N GLN A 195 9.76 -6.09 -8.60
CA GLN A 195 8.86 -7.19 -8.89
C GLN A 195 7.47 -6.95 -8.28
N TYR A 196 7.41 -6.35 -7.08
CA TYR A 196 6.16 -5.99 -6.42
C TYR A 196 5.35 -4.99 -7.26
N VAL A 197 5.98 -3.91 -7.69
CA VAL A 197 5.36 -2.88 -8.53
C VAL A 197 4.94 -3.44 -9.89
N GLU A 198 5.80 -4.21 -10.55
CA GLU A 198 5.49 -4.86 -11.84
C GLU A 198 4.28 -5.81 -11.70
N THR A 199 4.18 -6.53 -10.58
CA THR A 199 3.03 -7.39 -10.30
C THR A 199 1.73 -6.60 -10.20
N ILE A 200 1.73 -5.47 -9.50
CA ILE A 200 0.55 -4.60 -9.40
C ILE A 200 0.15 -4.06 -10.77
N LYS A 201 1.11 -3.54 -11.54
CA LYS A 201 0.86 -3.02 -12.91
C LYS A 201 0.27 -4.11 -13.81
N PHE A 202 0.83 -5.31 -13.78
CA PHE A 202 0.30 -6.46 -14.50
C PHE A 202 -1.15 -6.79 -14.11
N LEU A 203 -1.47 -6.73 -12.80
CA LEU A 203 -2.80 -7.06 -12.30
C LEU A 203 -3.84 -5.97 -12.59
N ILE A 204 -3.43 -4.71 -12.70
CA ILE A 204 -4.31 -3.60 -13.11
C ILE A 204 -4.87 -3.86 -14.50
N ASP A 205 -4.03 -4.30 -15.44
CA ASP A 205 -4.40 -4.56 -16.83
C ASP A 205 -5.06 -5.93 -17.04
N LYS A 206 -4.97 -6.81 -16.03
CA LYS A 206 -5.50 -8.16 -16.11
C LYS A 206 -7.03 -8.16 -15.91
N LYS A 207 -7.75 -8.50 -16.97
CA LYS A 207 -9.23 -8.61 -16.99
C LYS A 207 -9.74 -9.90 -16.32
#